data_da8347d382eae15c90553ee8f24d70a8
#
_entry.id   da8347d382eae15c90553ee8f24d70a8
#
_cell.length_a   1.000
_cell.length_b   1.000
_cell.length_c   1.000
_cell.angle_alpha   90.00
_cell.angle_beta   90.00
_cell.angle_gamma   90.00
#
_symmetry.space_group_name_H-M   'P 1'
#
loop_
_entity.id
_entity.type
_entity.pdbx_description
1 polymer ?
#
loop_
_entity_poly.entity_id
_entity_poly.type
_entity_poly.pdbx_seq_one_letter_code
_entity_poly.pdbx_strand_id
1 'polypeptide(L)'
;MDPTYDSSGHMCGIQWNSMASDSRYALASRLHELKAALAATGGLSIYEIAERFEVSVRTALRYVQALRNAGEPLEETLDGKRKVWRLHPAARRETITLSTTQMVSLFLSRRVFDFLAGTGFKEDLDDVFKKLEVTLRKRDYDTRNLDRKIFDVNEAPHIYADRLEHVDDIVTALLREERLRVTHGSVKEYRKAFVLEPYTLVVYKKGLYLAGYSHHHESVRTFSLDGFREIDRLKKDHFEYPKDYHPSQLVEGAFGMIGGERTRVRLLFDAKVGRFVRRRLWHPTQEIRKTDRGVEMVMEVAGTTELKTWILGWGDKVEVLEPEELRAEMAEEVAGVAAIYRFPRPDERSHA
;
A
#
# COMPACT_ATOMS: atom_id res chain seq x y z
N MET A 1 -2.16 -30.34 -54.99
CA MET A 1 -2.33 -29.34 -56.09
C MET A 1 -1.35 -28.24 -55.80
N ASP A 2 -0.23 -28.25 -56.56
CA ASP A 2 0.82 -27.27 -56.41
C ASP A 2 0.41 -25.89 -56.94
N PRO A 3 0.86 -24.80 -56.36
CA PRO A 3 0.59 -23.45 -56.86
C PRO A 3 1.37 -23.21 -58.13
N THR A 4 0.68 -22.80 -59.18
CA THR A 4 1.27 -22.41 -60.45
C THR A 4 1.90 -21.02 -60.34
N TYR A 5 3.21 -20.95 -60.60
CA TYR A 5 3.96 -19.71 -60.85
C TYR A 5 3.87 -19.31 -62.32
N ASP A 6 3.81 -18.02 -62.60
CA ASP A 6 3.97 -17.53 -63.96
C ASP A 6 5.46 -17.42 -64.33
N SER A 7 5.77 -17.26 -65.60
CA SER A 7 7.12 -17.28 -66.17
C SER A 7 7.99 -16.05 -65.79
N SER A 8 7.53 -15.17 -64.88
CA SER A 8 8.25 -13.98 -64.41
C SER A 8 8.46 -13.96 -62.89
N GLY A 9 8.01 -15.00 -62.13
CA GLY A 9 8.34 -15.16 -60.73
C GLY A 9 7.59 -14.22 -59.77
N HIS A 10 6.52 -13.58 -60.20
CA HIS A 10 5.74 -12.68 -59.36
C HIS A 10 4.44 -13.33 -58.91
N MET A 11 4.21 -13.39 -57.60
CA MET A 11 2.93 -13.78 -56.99
C MET A 11 1.87 -12.72 -57.29
N CYS A 12 0.86 -13.06 -58.07
CA CYS A 12 -0.30 -12.24 -58.33
C CYS A 12 -1.41 -12.60 -57.30
N GLY A 13 -1.79 -11.62 -56.51
CA GLY A 13 -3.03 -11.68 -55.74
C GLY A 13 -2.89 -12.07 -54.27
N ILE A 14 -2.62 -11.11 -53.42
CA ILE A 14 -3.18 -10.86 -52.08
C ILE A 14 -2.62 -9.51 -51.56
N GLN A 15 -3.16 -8.41 -52.05
CA GLN A 15 -2.75 -7.09 -51.54
C GLN A 15 -3.90 -6.12 -51.24
N TRP A 16 -5.15 -6.59 -51.21
CA TRP A 16 -6.30 -5.70 -51.00
C TRP A 16 -6.94 -5.79 -49.64
N ASN A 17 -6.60 -6.75 -48.77
CA ASN A 17 -7.19 -6.87 -47.44
C ASN A 17 -6.36 -6.25 -46.28
N SER A 18 -5.05 -6.01 -46.46
CA SER A 18 -4.21 -5.47 -45.41
C SER A 18 -4.39 -3.95 -45.26
N MET A 19 -4.50 -3.22 -46.36
CA MET A 19 -4.69 -1.75 -46.31
C MET A 19 -6.05 -1.34 -45.72
N ALA A 20 -7.09 -2.13 -45.87
CA ALA A 20 -8.42 -1.82 -45.31
C ALA A 20 -8.53 -2.15 -43.80
N SER A 21 -7.73 -3.09 -43.31
CA SER A 21 -7.63 -3.40 -41.87
C SER A 21 -6.78 -2.36 -41.14
N ASP A 22 -5.63 -1.97 -41.68
CA ASP A 22 -4.77 -0.91 -41.11
C ASP A 22 -5.50 0.43 -41.02
N SER A 23 -6.27 0.81 -42.06
CA SER A 23 -7.07 2.03 -42.05
C SER A 23 -8.16 2.03 -40.95
N ARG A 24 -8.80 0.88 -40.68
CA ARG A 24 -9.84 0.75 -39.65
C ARG A 24 -9.25 0.76 -38.24
N TYR A 25 -8.11 0.12 -38.02
CA TYR A 25 -7.40 0.17 -36.73
C TYR A 25 -6.89 1.58 -36.43
N ALA A 26 -6.35 2.28 -37.44
CA ALA A 26 -5.89 3.66 -37.31
C ALA A 26 -7.06 4.63 -36.96
N LEU A 27 -8.24 4.42 -37.55
CA LEU A 27 -9.42 5.24 -37.22
C LEU A 27 -9.93 4.96 -35.79
N ALA A 28 -9.99 3.71 -35.39
CA ALA A 28 -10.42 3.34 -34.04
C ALA A 28 -9.49 3.90 -32.97
N SER A 29 -8.15 3.84 -33.19
CA SER A 29 -7.16 4.45 -32.29
C SER A 29 -7.36 5.96 -32.18
N ARG A 30 -7.53 6.66 -33.31
CA ARG A 30 -7.75 8.12 -33.32
C ARG A 30 -9.05 8.53 -32.64
N LEU A 31 -10.13 7.74 -32.75
CA LEU A 31 -11.39 8.01 -32.05
C LEU A 31 -11.24 7.79 -30.55
N HIS A 32 -10.45 6.79 -30.13
CA HIS A 32 -10.14 6.55 -28.72
C HIS A 32 -9.32 7.70 -28.11
N GLU A 33 -8.30 8.16 -28.83
CA GLU A 33 -7.47 9.31 -28.44
C GLU A 33 -8.30 10.60 -28.35
N LEU A 34 -9.21 10.82 -29.32
CA LEU A 34 -10.12 11.98 -29.29
C LEU A 34 -11.05 11.92 -28.07
N LYS A 35 -11.62 10.75 -27.77
CA LYS A 35 -12.46 10.57 -26.59
C LYS A 35 -11.67 10.89 -25.31
N ALA A 36 -10.44 10.41 -25.17
CA ALA A 36 -9.57 10.71 -24.06
C ALA A 36 -9.23 12.21 -23.95
N ALA A 37 -8.96 12.87 -25.08
CA ALA A 37 -8.70 14.29 -25.12
C ALA A 37 -9.92 15.13 -24.70
N LEU A 38 -11.13 14.79 -25.17
CA LEU A 38 -12.39 15.45 -24.78
C LEU A 38 -12.77 15.20 -23.33
N ALA A 39 -12.29 14.11 -22.72
CA ALA A 39 -12.47 13.80 -21.30
C ALA A 39 -11.51 14.60 -20.41
N ALA A 40 -10.25 14.76 -20.83
CA ALA A 40 -9.18 15.39 -20.05
C ALA A 40 -9.25 16.93 -20.05
N THR A 41 -9.85 17.54 -21.10
CA THR A 41 -9.93 19.00 -21.26
C THR A 41 -11.31 19.53 -20.92
N GLY A 42 -11.43 20.82 -20.63
CA GLY A 42 -12.71 21.51 -20.44
C GLY A 42 -13.59 21.59 -21.69
N GLY A 43 -13.14 21.04 -22.81
CA GLY A 43 -13.73 21.00 -24.13
C GLY A 43 -12.71 21.37 -25.20
N LEU A 44 -12.90 20.89 -26.41
CA LEU A 44 -12.10 21.28 -27.59
C LEU A 44 -12.99 21.82 -28.70
N SER A 45 -12.58 22.90 -29.32
CA SER A 45 -13.18 23.39 -30.55
C SER A 45 -12.81 22.51 -31.73
N ILE A 46 -13.55 22.57 -32.80
CA ILE A 46 -13.28 21.78 -34.01
C ILE A 46 -11.89 22.09 -34.61
N TYR A 47 -11.43 23.34 -34.47
CA TYR A 47 -10.13 23.77 -34.95
C TYR A 47 -9.00 23.18 -34.10
N GLU A 48 -9.14 23.15 -32.78
CA GLU A 48 -8.18 22.50 -31.86
C GLU A 48 -8.12 21.01 -32.10
N ILE A 49 -9.26 20.35 -32.38
CA ILE A 49 -9.27 18.93 -32.75
C ILE A 49 -8.54 18.73 -34.06
N ALA A 50 -8.80 19.59 -35.10
CA ALA A 50 -8.14 19.49 -36.40
C ALA A 50 -6.63 19.66 -36.29
N GLU A 51 -6.15 20.61 -35.50
CA GLU A 51 -4.75 20.89 -35.25
C GLU A 51 -4.10 19.73 -34.48
N ARG A 52 -4.69 19.30 -33.36
CA ARG A 52 -4.12 18.25 -32.48
C ARG A 52 -3.97 16.90 -33.18
N PHE A 53 -4.89 16.57 -34.09
CA PHE A 53 -4.88 15.31 -34.81
C PHE A 53 -4.31 15.41 -36.22
N GLU A 54 -3.78 16.60 -36.59
CA GLU A 54 -3.20 16.89 -37.91
C GLU A 54 -4.13 16.50 -39.08
N VAL A 55 -5.40 16.87 -38.93
CA VAL A 55 -6.43 16.53 -39.93
C VAL A 55 -7.20 17.79 -40.39
N SER A 56 -7.90 17.68 -41.53
CA SER A 56 -8.79 18.75 -41.95
C SER A 56 -9.96 18.93 -40.99
N VAL A 57 -10.51 20.14 -40.90
CA VAL A 57 -11.74 20.47 -40.14
C VAL A 57 -12.89 19.53 -40.51
N ARG A 58 -13.01 19.16 -41.79
CA ARG A 58 -14.01 18.20 -42.28
C ARG A 58 -13.80 16.80 -41.67
N THR A 59 -12.54 16.36 -41.51
CA THR A 59 -12.19 15.09 -40.90
C THR A 59 -12.45 15.15 -39.40
N ALA A 60 -12.09 16.23 -38.72
CA ALA A 60 -12.38 16.46 -37.33
C ALA A 60 -13.88 16.37 -37.00
N LEU A 61 -14.74 17.02 -37.83
CA LEU A 61 -16.19 16.88 -37.74
C LEU A 61 -16.67 15.44 -37.89
N ARG A 62 -16.08 14.69 -38.82
CA ARG A 62 -16.40 13.25 -38.96
C ARG A 62 -16.02 12.44 -37.72
N TYR A 63 -14.94 12.76 -37.06
CA TYR A 63 -14.54 12.10 -35.83
C TYR A 63 -15.52 12.39 -34.70
N VAL A 64 -15.92 13.65 -34.50
CA VAL A 64 -16.93 14.04 -33.52
C VAL A 64 -18.27 13.34 -33.81
N GLN A 65 -18.68 13.30 -35.09
CA GLN A 65 -19.90 12.59 -35.46
C GLN A 65 -19.83 11.09 -35.29
N ALA A 66 -18.65 10.47 -35.50
CA ALA A 66 -18.44 9.05 -35.27
C ALA A 66 -18.54 8.70 -33.77
N LEU A 67 -18.04 9.55 -32.89
CA LEU A 67 -18.19 9.35 -31.43
C LEU A 67 -19.67 9.50 -31.02
N ARG A 68 -20.40 10.47 -31.56
CA ARG A 68 -21.86 10.60 -31.32
C ARG A 68 -22.64 9.37 -31.80
N ASN A 69 -22.33 8.87 -32.99
CA ASN A 69 -22.96 7.67 -33.54
C ASN A 69 -22.58 6.39 -32.73
N ALA A 70 -21.45 6.39 -32.09
CA ALA A 70 -21.04 5.33 -31.15
C ALA A 70 -21.75 5.42 -29.78
N GLY A 71 -22.65 6.41 -29.60
CA GLY A 71 -23.39 6.58 -28.35
C GLY A 71 -22.60 7.30 -27.24
N GLU A 72 -21.47 7.93 -27.57
CA GLU A 72 -20.74 8.74 -26.60
C GLU A 72 -21.51 10.02 -26.29
N PRO A 73 -21.79 10.36 -25.02
CA PRO A 73 -22.54 11.53 -24.63
C PRO A 73 -21.69 12.79 -24.74
N LEU A 74 -21.62 13.33 -25.94
CA LEU A 74 -20.93 14.56 -26.26
C LEU A 74 -21.89 15.76 -26.09
N GLU A 75 -21.45 16.71 -25.27
CA GLU A 75 -22.09 18.02 -25.13
C GLU A 75 -21.42 19.04 -26.06
N GLU A 76 -22.23 19.86 -26.69
CA GLU A 76 -21.80 21.03 -27.41
C GLU A 76 -22.11 22.25 -26.55
N THR A 77 -21.08 22.99 -26.16
CA THR A 77 -21.21 24.21 -25.34
C THR A 77 -20.53 25.38 -26.03
N LEU A 78 -20.90 26.59 -25.62
CA LEU A 78 -20.25 27.81 -26.09
C LEU A 78 -19.24 28.28 -25.04
N ASP A 79 -17.97 28.40 -25.44
CA ASP A 79 -16.93 29.09 -24.68
C ASP A 79 -16.72 30.46 -25.35
N GLY A 80 -17.36 31.51 -24.81
CA GLY A 80 -17.48 32.78 -25.43
C GLY A 80 -18.28 32.69 -26.75
N LYS A 81 -17.64 32.98 -27.91
CA LYS A 81 -18.20 32.85 -29.25
C LYS A 81 -17.84 31.56 -29.96
N ARG A 82 -17.07 30.66 -29.31
CA ARG A 82 -16.56 29.43 -29.92
C ARG A 82 -17.40 28.24 -29.48
N LYS A 83 -17.77 27.38 -30.41
CA LYS A 83 -18.36 26.07 -30.12
C LYS A 83 -17.25 25.11 -29.69
N VAL A 84 -17.42 24.50 -28.53
CA VAL A 84 -16.53 23.45 -28.01
C VAL A 84 -17.31 22.16 -27.71
N TRP A 85 -16.71 21.04 -28.01
CA TRP A 85 -17.23 19.72 -27.66
C TRP A 85 -16.50 19.18 -26.41
N ARG A 86 -17.28 18.66 -25.49
CA ARG A 86 -16.75 17.98 -24.31
C ARG A 86 -17.53 16.70 -24.05
N LEU A 87 -16.93 15.75 -23.40
CA LEU A 87 -17.67 14.63 -22.85
C LEU A 87 -18.49 15.12 -21.63
N HIS A 88 -19.76 14.69 -21.57
CA HIS A 88 -20.59 14.96 -20.40
C HIS A 88 -19.91 14.47 -19.12
N PRO A 89 -19.90 15.22 -18.01
CA PRO A 89 -19.20 14.82 -16.77
C PRO A 89 -19.60 13.43 -16.26
N ALA A 90 -20.87 13.03 -16.44
CA ALA A 90 -21.34 11.68 -16.11
C ALA A 90 -20.74 10.57 -17.00
N ALA A 91 -20.16 10.89 -18.15
CA ALA A 91 -19.47 9.96 -19.04
C ALA A 91 -17.96 9.91 -18.83
N ARG A 92 -17.41 10.81 -18.02
CA ARG A 92 -16.04 10.76 -17.53
C ARG A 92 -15.84 9.62 -16.53
N ARG A 93 -16.41 8.46 -16.82
CA ARG A 93 -16.04 7.24 -16.10
C ARG A 93 -14.64 6.90 -16.56
N GLU A 94 -13.66 7.25 -15.75
CA GLU A 94 -12.31 6.68 -15.89
C GLU A 94 -12.48 5.16 -15.84
N THR A 95 -12.39 4.53 -16.99
CA THR A 95 -12.50 3.08 -17.09
C THR A 95 -11.11 2.51 -16.84
N ILE A 96 -10.83 2.11 -15.64
CA ILE A 96 -9.59 1.36 -15.34
C ILE A 96 -9.73 -0.02 -15.96
N THR A 97 -8.94 -0.29 -17.00
CA THR A 97 -8.88 -1.62 -17.61
C THR A 97 -7.82 -2.44 -16.88
N LEU A 98 -8.24 -3.45 -16.14
CA LEU A 98 -7.36 -4.37 -15.45
C LEU A 98 -7.25 -5.70 -16.20
N SER A 99 -6.03 -6.23 -16.32
CA SER A 99 -5.83 -7.61 -16.73
C SER A 99 -6.35 -8.57 -15.65
N THR A 100 -6.60 -9.82 -16.03
CA THR A 100 -7.04 -10.82 -15.06
C THR A 100 -6.04 -11.02 -13.93
N THR A 101 -4.74 -11.06 -14.26
CA THR A 101 -3.67 -11.19 -13.25
C THR A 101 -3.67 -10.01 -12.29
N GLN A 102 -3.85 -8.78 -12.78
CA GLN A 102 -3.95 -7.59 -11.92
C GLN A 102 -5.18 -7.65 -11.00
N MET A 103 -6.33 -8.10 -11.52
CA MET A 103 -7.54 -8.28 -10.69
C MET A 103 -7.34 -9.34 -9.59
N VAL A 104 -6.72 -10.48 -9.93
CA VAL A 104 -6.38 -11.52 -8.95
C VAL A 104 -5.41 -10.99 -7.91
N SER A 105 -4.37 -10.26 -8.32
CA SER A 105 -3.39 -9.66 -7.39
C SER A 105 -4.06 -8.68 -6.42
N LEU A 106 -4.97 -7.82 -6.93
CA LEU A 106 -5.77 -6.94 -6.07
C LEU A 106 -6.65 -7.74 -5.10
N PHE A 107 -7.32 -8.80 -5.58
CA PHE A 107 -8.15 -9.63 -4.72
C PHE A 107 -7.35 -10.27 -3.59
N LEU A 108 -6.13 -10.71 -3.87
CA LEU A 108 -5.23 -11.30 -2.87
C LEU A 108 -4.74 -10.27 -1.85
N SER A 109 -4.52 -9.03 -2.26
CA SER A 109 -4.07 -7.94 -1.38
C SER A 109 -5.14 -7.54 -0.35
N ARG A 110 -6.42 -7.87 -0.58
CA ARG A 110 -7.54 -7.56 0.33
C ARG A 110 -7.27 -7.99 1.77
N ARG A 111 -6.65 -9.17 1.96
CA ARG A 111 -6.38 -9.75 3.27
C ARG A 111 -5.44 -8.89 4.14
N VAL A 112 -4.58 -8.10 3.52
CA VAL A 112 -3.68 -7.20 4.26
C VAL A 112 -4.46 -6.20 5.11
N PHE A 113 -5.71 -5.87 4.72
CA PHE A 113 -6.56 -4.89 5.38
C PHE A 113 -7.66 -5.49 6.27
N ASP A 114 -7.64 -6.81 6.51
CA ASP A 114 -8.66 -7.46 7.34
C ASP A 114 -8.65 -6.98 8.80
N PHE A 115 -7.53 -6.44 9.29
CA PHE A 115 -7.43 -5.83 10.61
C PHE A 115 -8.26 -4.53 10.76
N LEU A 116 -8.69 -3.92 9.64
CA LEU A 116 -9.59 -2.75 9.61
C LEU A 116 -11.08 -3.15 9.61
N ALA A 117 -11.40 -4.41 9.89
CA ALA A 117 -12.78 -4.89 9.93
C ALA A 117 -13.65 -4.01 10.84
N GLY A 118 -14.81 -3.61 10.31
CA GLY A 118 -15.76 -2.73 10.99
C GLY A 118 -15.54 -1.24 10.74
N THR A 119 -14.50 -0.82 9.99
CA THR A 119 -14.32 0.58 9.56
C THR A 119 -15.06 0.84 8.25
N GLY A 120 -15.53 2.08 8.01
CA GLY A 120 -16.09 2.51 6.73
C GLY A 120 -15.10 2.28 5.57
N PHE A 121 -13.81 2.50 5.83
CA PHE A 121 -12.74 2.21 4.88
C PHE A 121 -12.72 0.73 4.43
N LYS A 122 -12.91 -0.20 5.37
CA LYS A 122 -12.96 -1.64 5.04
C LYS A 122 -14.24 -2.01 4.27
N GLU A 123 -15.36 -1.39 4.59
CA GLU A 123 -16.62 -1.60 3.89
C GLU A 123 -16.53 -1.14 2.43
N ASP A 124 -15.99 0.05 2.17
CA ASP A 124 -15.74 0.56 0.83
C ASP A 124 -14.79 -0.35 0.02
N LEU A 125 -13.73 -0.82 0.68
CA LEU A 125 -12.78 -1.75 0.09
C LEU A 125 -13.45 -3.08 -0.28
N ASP A 126 -14.27 -3.64 0.60
CA ASP A 126 -15.00 -4.88 0.35
C ASP A 126 -16.01 -4.74 -0.81
N ASP A 127 -16.63 -3.58 -0.96
CA ASP A 127 -17.51 -3.29 -2.09
C ASP A 127 -16.76 -3.22 -3.43
N VAL A 128 -15.55 -2.67 -3.45
CA VAL A 128 -14.65 -2.71 -4.62
C VAL A 128 -14.34 -4.17 -4.97
N PHE A 129 -13.99 -4.99 -3.98
CA PHE A 129 -13.67 -6.41 -4.23
C PHE A 129 -14.87 -7.24 -4.68
N LYS A 130 -16.07 -6.98 -4.16
CA LYS A 130 -17.30 -7.60 -4.69
C LYS A 130 -17.51 -7.29 -6.18
N LYS A 131 -17.29 -6.04 -6.60
CA LYS A 131 -17.38 -5.64 -8.01
C LYS A 131 -16.32 -6.33 -8.88
N LEU A 132 -15.09 -6.44 -8.37
CA LEU A 132 -14.00 -7.16 -9.04
C LEU A 132 -14.32 -8.65 -9.18
N GLU A 133 -14.87 -9.30 -8.16
CA GLU A 133 -15.25 -10.71 -8.18
C GLU A 133 -16.29 -11.01 -9.27
N VAL A 134 -17.32 -10.17 -9.38
CA VAL A 134 -18.35 -10.29 -10.45
C VAL A 134 -17.70 -10.17 -11.83
N THR A 135 -16.72 -9.30 -11.99
CA THR A 135 -16.00 -9.10 -13.26
C THR A 135 -15.11 -10.30 -13.60
N LEU A 136 -14.42 -10.88 -12.61
CA LEU A 136 -13.61 -12.08 -12.78
C LEU A 136 -14.46 -13.29 -13.20
N ARG A 137 -15.63 -13.50 -12.61
CA ARG A 137 -16.54 -14.60 -12.96
C ARG A 137 -16.97 -14.57 -14.44
N LYS A 138 -17.08 -13.37 -15.04
CA LYS A 138 -17.43 -13.20 -16.46
C LYS A 138 -16.31 -13.60 -17.43
N ARG A 139 -15.09 -13.87 -16.91
CA ARG A 139 -13.89 -14.19 -17.70
C ARG A 139 -13.46 -15.66 -17.60
N ASP A 140 -14.39 -16.57 -17.35
CA ASP A 140 -14.16 -18.03 -17.21
C ASP A 140 -13.17 -18.46 -16.11
N TYR A 141 -12.87 -17.57 -15.15
CA TYR A 141 -12.11 -17.94 -13.97
C TYR A 141 -13.04 -18.44 -12.87
N ASP A 142 -12.73 -19.61 -12.34
CA ASP A 142 -13.42 -20.11 -11.16
C ASP A 142 -12.99 -19.33 -9.92
N THR A 143 -13.72 -18.26 -9.64
CA THR A 143 -13.53 -17.42 -8.46
C THR A 143 -14.22 -17.98 -7.23
N ARG A 144 -14.98 -19.10 -7.39
CA ARG A 144 -15.61 -19.78 -6.26
C ARG A 144 -14.53 -20.28 -5.30
N ASN A 145 -14.73 -20.05 -4.05
CA ASN A 145 -13.78 -20.41 -2.99
C ASN A 145 -12.39 -19.74 -3.10
N LEU A 146 -12.27 -18.58 -3.75
CA LEU A 146 -11.00 -17.86 -3.81
C LEU A 146 -10.47 -17.57 -2.39
N ASP A 147 -11.37 -17.28 -1.44
CA ASP A 147 -11.06 -17.10 -0.01
C ASP A 147 -10.53 -18.35 0.68
N ARG A 148 -10.83 -19.55 0.13
CA ARG A 148 -10.31 -20.82 0.64
C ARG A 148 -8.99 -21.22 -0.01
N LYS A 149 -8.72 -20.71 -1.21
CA LYS A 149 -7.48 -21.03 -1.96
C LYS A 149 -6.29 -20.29 -1.41
N ILE A 150 -6.52 -19.11 -0.82
CA ILE A 150 -5.49 -18.28 -0.21
C ILE A 150 -6.04 -17.78 1.12
N PHE A 151 -5.38 -18.21 2.18
CA PHE A 151 -5.77 -17.90 3.54
C PHE A 151 -4.60 -17.24 4.27
N ASP A 152 -4.83 -16.06 4.85
CA ASP A 152 -3.88 -15.36 5.72
C ASP A 152 -4.20 -15.69 7.17
N VAL A 153 -3.17 -16.04 7.94
CA VAL A 153 -3.30 -16.25 9.38
C VAL A 153 -2.86 -14.97 10.08
N ASN A 154 -3.82 -14.27 10.65
CA ASN A 154 -3.56 -13.07 11.41
C ASN A 154 -3.16 -13.43 12.84
N GLU A 155 -1.96 -13.06 13.24
CA GLU A 155 -1.50 -13.16 14.61
C GLU A 155 -1.88 -11.87 15.36
N ALA A 156 -2.74 -12.00 16.39
CA ALA A 156 -3.18 -10.94 17.30
C ALA A 156 -3.47 -9.57 16.62
N PRO A 157 -4.44 -9.49 15.68
CA PRO A 157 -4.79 -8.21 15.07
C PRO A 157 -5.39 -7.26 16.11
N HIS A 158 -5.07 -5.98 16.02
CA HIS A 158 -5.78 -4.95 16.79
C HIS A 158 -7.25 -4.88 16.36
N ILE A 159 -8.14 -4.60 17.31
CA ILE A 159 -9.57 -4.45 17.07
C ILE A 159 -9.91 -2.96 17.15
N TYR A 160 -10.29 -2.37 16.01
CA TYR A 160 -10.62 -0.94 15.90
C TYR A 160 -12.11 -0.67 15.76
N ALA A 161 -12.96 -1.66 16.03
CA ALA A 161 -14.42 -1.53 15.89
C ALA A 161 -15.03 -0.43 16.76
N ASP A 162 -14.42 -0.13 17.91
CA ASP A 162 -14.80 0.94 18.83
C ASP A 162 -14.14 2.30 18.52
N ARG A 163 -13.32 2.39 17.47
CA ARG A 163 -12.50 3.54 17.10
C ARG A 163 -12.65 3.98 15.65
N LEU A 164 -13.79 3.62 15.06
CA LEU A 164 -14.08 3.88 13.65
C LEU A 164 -13.98 5.36 13.29
N GLU A 165 -14.59 6.22 14.14
CA GLU A 165 -14.57 7.67 13.95
C GLU A 165 -13.14 8.22 13.99
N HIS A 166 -12.29 7.72 14.87
CA HIS A 166 -10.88 8.13 14.95
C HIS A 166 -10.11 7.78 13.67
N VAL A 167 -10.33 6.57 13.12
CA VAL A 167 -9.69 6.15 11.86
C VAL A 167 -10.12 7.06 10.70
N ASP A 168 -11.43 7.28 10.58
CA ASP A 168 -12.00 8.10 9.50
C ASP A 168 -11.55 9.57 9.61
N ASP A 169 -11.49 10.12 10.81
CA ASP A 169 -11.01 11.49 11.06
C ASP A 169 -9.51 11.63 10.73
N ILE A 170 -8.69 10.66 11.13
CA ILE A 170 -7.26 10.64 10.80
C ILE A 170 -7.05 10.54 9.28
N VAL A 171 -7.71 9.60 8.61
CA VAL A 171 -7.57 9.43 7.16
C VAL A 171 -8.04 10.68 6.41
N THR A 172 -9.16 11.27 6.85
CA THR A 172 -9.66 12.50 6.23
C THR A 172 -8.71 13.67 6.47
N ALA A 173 -8.15 13.81 7.66
CA ALA A 173 -7.20 14.87 7.99
C ALA A 173 -5.90 14.73 7.17
N LEU A 174 -5.39 13.51 7.00
CA LEU A 174 -4.23 13.21 6.14
C LEU A 174 -4.47 13.63 4.69
N LEU A 175 -5.65 13.26 4.13
CA LEU A 175 -5.98 13.54 2.73
C LEU A 175 -6.25 15.02 2.45
N ARG A 176 -6.64 15.78 3.48
CA ARG A 176 -6.96 17.21 3.37
C ARG A 176 -5.91 18.12 3.96
N GLU A 177 -4.83 17.56 4.50
CA GLU A 177 -3.77 18.30 5.20
C GLU A 177 -4.33 19.19 6.33
N GLU A 178 -5.37 18.68 7.03
CA GLU A 178 -6.00 19.36 8.17
C GLU A 178 -5.25 19.04 9.47
N ARG A 179 -5.05 20.03 10.33
CA ARG A 179 -4.52 19.80 11.69
C ARG A 179 -5.54 19.06 12.55
N LEU A 180 -5.03 18.30 13.50
CA LEU A 180 -5.81 17.61 14.49
C LEU A 180 -5.58 18.22 15.87
N ARG A 181 -6.64 18.39 16.67
CA ARG A 181 -6.53 18.55 18.11
C ARG A 181 -6.74 17.19 18.75
N VAL A 182 -5.76 16.72 19.48
CA VAL A 182 -5.76 15.34 19.99
C VAL A 182 -5.45 15.29 21.48
N THR A 183 -6.04 14.31 22.17
CA THR A 183 -5.64 13.89 23.51
C THR A 183 -5.09 12.47 23.42
N HIS A 184 -3.82 12.28 23.82
CA HIS A 184 -3.14 10.99 23.77
C HIS A 184 -2.45 10.69 25.11
N GLY A 185 -2.58 9.47 25.60
CA GLY A 185 -1.91 9.02 26.83
C GLY A 185 -2.56 7.81 27.50
N SER A 186 -1.89 7.27 28.51
CA SER A 186 -2.41 6.19 29.34
C SER A 186 -3.47 6.69 30.34
N VAL A 187 -4.25 5.76 30.89
CA VAL A 187 -5.32 6.06 31.90
C VAL A 187 -4.79 6.85 33.11
N LYS A 188 -3.49 6.73 33.41
CA LYS A 188 -2.87 7.38 34.58
C LYS A 188 -2.28 8.76 34.29
N GLU A 189 -2.05 9.10 33.03
CA GLU A 189 -1.50 10.39 32.65
C GLU A 189 -2.53 11.18 31.82
N TYR A 190 -3.24 12.09 32.48
CA TYR A 190 -4.12 13.04 31.79
C TYR A 190 -3.23 14.08 31.08
N ARG A 191 -2.93 13.84 29.80
CA ARG A 191 -2.22 14.85 29.01
C ARG A 191 -3.20 15.85 28.45
N LYS A 192 -2.82 17.13 28.48
CA LYS A 192 -3.58 18.20 27.86
C LYS A 192 -3.70 17.93 26.36
N ALA A 193 -4.81 18.32 25.76
CA ALA A 193 -4.97 18.31 24.33
C ALA A 193 -3.88 19.13 23.65
N PHE A 194 -3.35 18.64 22.53
CA PHE A 194 -2.33 19.32 21.75
C PHE A 194 -2.66 19.26 20.24
N VAL A 195 -2.01 20.12 19.47
CA VAL A 195 -2.17 20.16 18.02
C VAL A 195 -1.14 19.24 17.37
N LEU A 196 -1.61 18.46 16.40
CA LEU A 196 -0.82 17.52 15.61
C LEU A 196 -1.05 17.80 14.12
N GLU A 197 0.01 17.91 13.35
CA GLU A 197 -0.01 17.87 11.88
C GLU A 197 0.18 16.42 11.44
N PRO A 198 -0.86 15.74 10.95
CA PRO A 198 -0.76 14.34 10.57
C PRO A 198 -0.01 14.18 9.25
N TYR A 199 1.10 13.43 9.25
CA TYR A 199 1.91 13.21 8.05
C TYR A 199 1.71 11.82 7.45
N THR A 200 1.66 10.77 8.28
CA THR A 200 1.61 9.40 7.78
C THR A 200 0.83 8.47 8.72
N LEU A 201 -0.10 7.71 8.16
CA LEU A 201 -0.69 6.56 8.86
C LEU A 201 0.21 5.34 8.61
N VAL A 202 0.81 4.83 9.68
CA VAL A 202 1.73 3.69 9.65
C VAL A 202 0.99 2.43 10.09
N VAL A 203 1.12 1.37 9.30
CA VAL A 203 0.65 0.02 9.68
C VAL A 203 1.86 -0.79 10.14
N TYR A 204 1.90 -1.17 11.40
CA TYR A 204 2.99 -1.95 11.95
C TYR A 204 2.46 -3.06 12.86
N LYS A 205 2.86 -4.31 12.63
CA LYS A 205 2.40 -5.50 13.37
C LYS A 205 0.87 -5.54 13.54
N LYS A 206 0.14 -5.24 12.46
CA LYS A 206 -1.34 -5.16 12.45
C LYS A 206 -1.93 -4.07 13.37
N GLY A 207 -1.11 -3.15 13.87
CA GLY A 207 -1.54 -1.96 14.60
C GLY A 207 -1.41 -0.70 13.74
N LEU A 208 -2.23 0.30 14.04
CA LEU A 208 -2.22 1.62 13.40
C LEU A 208 -1.49 2.62 14.28
N TYR A 209 -0.65 3.40 13.65
CA TYR A 209 0.10 4.49 14.27
C TYR A 209 0.02 5.73 13.40
N LEU A 210 -0.10 6.89 14.02
CA LEU A 210 -0.09 8.17 13.34
C LEU A 210 1.24 8.86 13.59
N ALA A 211 2.00 9.08 12.52
CA ALA A 211 3.19 9.93 12.58
C ALA A 211 2.84 11.34 12.12
N GLY A 212 3.38 12.35 12.80
CA GLY A 212 3.14 13.74 12.48
C GLY A 212 3.92 14.67 13.37
N TYR A 213 3.93 15.97 13.02
CA TYR A 213 4.55 17.00 13.83
C TYR A 213 3.66 17.38 15.01
N SER A 214 4.16 17.17 16.20
CA SER A 214 3.47 17.53 17.43
C SER A 214 3.94 18.92 17.89
N HIS A 215 3.03 19.89 17.91
CA HIS A 215 3.32 21.23 18.44
C HIS A 215 3.65 21.22 19.93
N HIS A 216 3.23 20.17 20.66
CA HIS A 216 3.58 20.01 22.08
C HIS A 216 5.02 19.53 22.28
N HIS A 217 5.50 18.64 21.38
CA HIS A 217 6.84 18.07 21.48
C HIS A 217 7.85 18.77 20.55
N GLU A 218 7.38 19.73 19.74
CA GLU A 218 8.17 20.47 18.75
C GLU A 218 8.99 19.56 17.81
N SER A 219 8.44 18.39 17.51
CA SER A 219 9.11 17.38 16.67
C SER A 219 8.12 16.41 16.06
N VAL A 220 8.58 15.73 15.02
CA VAL A 220 7.82 14.60 14.44
C VAL A 220 7.84 13.44 15.44
N ARG A 221 6.67 12.93 15.74
CA ARG A 221 6.44 11.81 16.67
C ARG A 221 5.47 10.80 16.08
N THR A 222 5.58 9.57 16.56
CA THR A 222 4.66 8.49 16.22
C THR A 222 3.80 8.15 17.43
N PHE A 223 2.49 8.10 17.22
CA PHE A 223 1.49 7.84 18.24
C PHE A 223 0.71 6.58 17.89
N SER A 224 0.57 5.64 18.82
CA SER A 224 -0.34 4.51 18.66
C SER A 224 -1.78 4.99 18.58
N LEU A 225 -2.57 4.43 17.66
CA LEU A 225 -4.00 4.74 17.58
C LEU A 225 -4.75 4.42 18.89
N ASP A 226 -4.34 3.37 19.57
CA ASP A 226 -4.93 2.95 20.85
C ASP A 226 -4.75 3.99 21.97
N GLY A 227 -3.73 4.83 21.87
CA GLY A 227 -3.45 5.89 22.83
C GLY A 227 -4.28 7.14 22.66
N PHE A 228 -4.97 7.33 21.53
CA PHE A 228 -5.85 8.47 21.33
C PHE A 228 -7.17 8.27 22.07
N ARG A 229 -7.62 9.30 22.76
CA ARG A 229 -8.91 9.35 23.44
C ARG A 229 -9.90 10.23 22.73
N GLU A 230 -9.42 11.38 22.28
CA GLU A 230 -10.20 12.38 21.54
C GLU A 230 -9.39 12.82 20.34
N ILE A 231 -10.05 12.94 19.22
CA ILE A 231 -9.52 13.45 17.97
C ILE A 231 -10.55 14.39 17.37
N ASP A 232 -10.17 15.67 17.24
CA ASP A 232 -10.99 16.69 16.61
C ASP A 232 -10.26 17.23 15.38
N ARG A 233 -10.87 17.17 14.20
CA ARG A 233 -10.34 17.79 13.01
C ARG A 233 -10.53 19.29 13.03
N LEU A 234 -9.46 20.03 12.82
CA LEU A 234 -9.49 21.49 12.70
C LEU A 234 -9.74 21.87 11.21
N LYS A 235 -10.97 21.66 10.74
CA LYS A 235 -11.39 21.72 9.31
C LYS A 235 -11.02 22.99 8.53
N LYS A 236 -10.66 24.07 9.22
CA LYS A 236 -10.24 25.36 8.62
C LYS A 236 -8.76 25.64 8.84
N ASP A 237 -8.05 24.75 9.53
CA ASP A 237 -6.65 24.91 9.88
C ASP A 237 -5.84 23.83 9.16
N HIS A 238 -5.18 24.25 8.08
CA HIS A 238 -4.39 23.38 7.22
C HIS A 238 -2.90 23.59 7.50
N PHE A 239 -2.11 22.59 7.21
CA PHE A 239 -0.65 22.68 7.25
C PHE A 239 -0.08 22.45 5.84
N GLU A 240 1.15 22.90 5.62
CA GLU A 240 1.88 22.56 4.41
C GLU A 240 2.68 21.29 4.63
N TYR A 241 2.47 20.28 3.80
CA TYR A 241 3.17 18.99 3.92
C TYR A 241 4.68 19.20 3.66
N PRO A 242 5.58 18.82 4.60
CA PRO A 242 7.00 19.09 4.46
C PRO A 242 7.62 18.36 3.26
N LYS A 243 8.34 19.10 2.41
CA LYS A 243 8.93 18.57 1.17
C LYS A 243 10.06 17.56 1.40
N ASP A 244 10.76 17.69 2.50
CA ASP A 244 11.91 16.89 2.93
C ASP A 244 11.54 15.75 3.88
N TYR A 245 10.28 15.63 4.26
CA TYR A 245 9.79 14.50 5.05
C TYR A 245 9.52 13.28 4.15
N HIS A 246 10.05 12.13 4.58
CA HIS A 246 9.71 10.84 4.00
C HIS A 246 9.44 9.82 5.11
N PRO A 247 8.38 8.98 5.02
CA PRO A 247 8.01 8.02 6.08
C PRO A 247 9.11 7.04 6.47
N SER A 248 10.04 6.72 5.55
CA SER A 248 11.18 5.85 5.87
C SER A 248 12.09 6.40 6.97
N GLN A 249 12.10 7.73 7.18
CA GLN A 249 12.87 8.38 8.24
C GLN A 249 12.40 7.95 9.64
N LEU A 250 11.12 7.57 9.78
CA LEU A 250 10.54 7.11 11.05
C LEU A 250 11.17 5.81 11.55
N VAL A 251 11.66 4.99 10.64
CA VAL A 251 12.18 3.65 10.93
C VAL A 251 13.63 3.48 10.47
N GLU A 252 14.31 4.60 10.15
CA GLU A 252 15.66 4.54 9.63
C GLU A 252 16.61 3.90 10.65
N GLY A 253 17.17 2.75 10.29
CA GLY A 253 18.05 1.95 11.13
C GLY A 253 17.39 1.29 12.33
N ALA A 254 16.10 1.49 12.59
CA ALA A 254 15.40 0.78 13.67
C ALA A 254 15.16 -0.70 13.31
N PHE A 255 15.24 -1.58 14.31
CA PHE A 255 14.88 -3.00 14.12
C PHE A 255 13.35 -3.20 13.95
N GLY A 256 12.57 -2.20 14.24
CA GLY A 256 11.13 -2.15 14.09
C GLY A 256 10.68 -0.72 13.85
N MET A 257 9.88 -0.19 14.77
CA MET A 257 9.36 1.18 14.69
C MET A 257 9.98 2.10 15.77
N ILE A 258 10.56 1.53 16.82
CA ILE A 258 11.12 2.28 17.94
C ILE A 258 12.62 2.49 17.66
N GLY A 259 12.97 3.71 17.29
CA GLY A 259 14.36 4.13 17.13
C GLY A 259 15.06 4.38 18.46
N GLY A 260 16.37 4.65 18.39
CA GLY A 260 17.22 4.94 19.55
C GLY A 260 18.65 5.17 19.12
N GLU A 261 19.57 4.98 20.06
CA GLU A 261 21.01 5.06 19.80
C GLU A 261 21.43 3.95 18.83
N ARG A 262 22.33 4.27 17.90
CA ARG A 262 22.90 3.28 16.97
C ARG A 262 23.82 2.33 17.71
N THR A 263 23.48 1.06 17.64
CA THR A 263 24.18 -0.01 18.35
C THR A 263 24.55 -1.12 17.37
N ARG A 264 25.81 -1.50 17.36
CA ARG A 264 26.27 -2.69 16.63
C ARG A 264 25.96 -3.93 17.45
N VAL A 265 25.20 -4.85 16.89
CA VAL A 265 24.77 -6.08 17.56
C VAL A 265 25.32 -7.28 16.83
N ARG A 266 25.84 -8.24 17.57
CA ARG A 266 26.31 -9.54 17.08
C ARG A 266 25.59 -10.69 17.79
N LEU A 267 24.90 -11.49 17.01
CA LEU A 267 24.07 -12.61 17.49
C LEU A 267 24.58 -13.92 16.92
N LEU A 268 24.56 -14.96 17.71
CA LEU A 268 24.87 -16.33 17.29
C LEU A 268 23.60 -17.20 17.39
N PHE A 269 23.15 -17.70 16.27
CA PHE A 269 22.00 -18.60 16.18
C PHE A 269 22.45 -20.06 16.10
N ASP A 270 21.74 -20.95 16.82
CA ASP A 270 21.92 -22.40 16.74
C ASP A 270 21.79 -22.87 15.27
N ALA A 271 22.58 -23.88 14.92
CA ALA A 271 22.62 -24.46 13.57
C ALA A 271 21.23 -24.95 13.10
N LYS A 272 20.36 -25.40 14.04
CA LYS A 272 19.01 -25.90 13.76
C LYS A 272 18.10 -24.83 13.13
N VAL A 273 18.27 -23.57 13.54
CA VAL A 273 17.50 -22.45 13.02
C VAL A 273 18.24 -21.67 11.93
N GLY A 274 19.51 -21.98 11.72
CA GLY A 274 20.38 -21.23 10.81
C GLY A 274 19.89 -21.16 9.36
N ARG A 275 19.18 -22.20 8.85
CA ARG A 275 18.59 -22.17 7.51
C ARG A 275 17.45 -21.14 7.42
N PHE A 276 16.63 -21.03 8.45
CA PHE A 276 15.53 -20.09 8.52
C PHE A 276 16.04 -18.65 8.65
N VAL A 277 17.04 -18.42 9.50
CA VAL A 277 17.66 -17.11 9.70
C VAL A 277 18.25 -16.57 8.41
N ARG A 278 19.03 -17.38 7.68
CA ARG A 278 19.72 -16.98 6.45
C ARG A 278 18.80 -16.68 5.25
N ARG A 279 17.55 -17.11 5.28
CA ARG A 279 16.59 -16.91 4.17
C ARG A 279 15.76 -15.65 4.30
N ARG A 280 15.96 -14.86 5.35
CA ARG A 280 15.18 -13.68 5.65
C ARG A 280 16.05 -12.45 5.77
N LEU A 281 15.55 -11.34 5.29
CA LEU A 281 16.10 -10.03 5.57
C LEU A 281 15.43 -9.52 6.85
N TRP A 282 16.18 -9.54 7.95
CA TRP A 282 15.72 -9.07 9.27
C TRP A 282 15.98 -7.58 9.48
N HIS A 283 17.14 -7.13 8.95
CA HIS A 283 17.52 -5.71 9.00
C HIS A 283 18.37 -5.36 7.76
N PRO A 284 18.23 -4.14 7.18
CA PRO A 284 18.97 -3.76 5.98
C PRO A 284 20.50 -3.86 6.10
N THR A 285 21.06 -3.64 7.30
CA THR A 285 22.50 -3.68 7.55
C THR A 285 23.01 -5.07 7.95
N GLN A 286 22.18 -6.11 7.93
CA GLN A 286 22.58 -7.43 8.40
C GLN A 286 23.68 -8.04 7.53
N GLU A 287 24.69 -8.57 8.19
CA GLU A 287 25.68 -9.48 7.63
C GLU A 287 25.53 -10.85 8.29
N ILE A 288 25.44 -11.91 7.49
CA ILE A 288 25.22 -13.26 7.99
C ILE A 288 26.38 -14.16 7.57
N ARG A 289 26.99 -14.85 8.54
CA ARG A 289 28.09 -15.78 8.32
C ARG A 289 27.79 -17.14 8.94
N LYS A 290 28.19 -18.22 8.27
CA LYS A 290 28.15 -19.55 8.85
C LYS A 290 29.42 -19.78 9.67
N THR A 291 29.28 -20.32 10.88
CA THR A 291 30.36 -20.67 11.77
C THR A 291 30.25 -22.14 12.19
N ASP A 292 31.25 -22.68 12.86
CA ASP A 292 31.21 -24.05 13.40
C ASP A 292 30.16 -24.21 14.52
N ARG A 293 29.84 -23.12 15.23
CA ARG A 293 28.82 -23.07 16.29
C ARG A 293 27.40 -22.82 15.78
N GLY A 294 27.24 -22.43 14.50
CA GLY A 294 25.93 -22.11 13.95
C GLY A 294 25.96 -20.99 12.91
N VAL A 295 25.10 -19.97 13.05
CA VAL A 295 25.01 -18.84 12.17
C VAL A 295 25.17 -17.53 12.94
N GLU A 296 26.19 -16.78 12.62
CA GLU A 296 26.43 -15.46 13.18
C GLU A 296 25.76 -14.39 12.31
N MET A 297 25.07 -13.45 12.96
CA MET A 297 24.47 -12.28 12.36
C MET A 297 25.04 -11.04 13.03
N VAL A 298 25.50 -10.09 12.21
CA VAL A 298 25.95 -8.77 12.66
C VAL A 298 25.05 -7.72 12.01
N MET A 299 24.62 -6.73 12.76
CA MET A 299 23.82 -5.61 12.25
C MET A 299 24.04 -4.35 13.10
N GLU A 300 23.78 -3.19 12.48
CA GLU A 300 23.72 -1.90 13.19
C GLU A 300 22.26 -1.49 13.30
N VAL A 301 21.74 -1.37 14.52
CA VAL A 301 20.35 -1.04 14.79
C VAL A 301 20.24 0.26 15.57
N ALA A 302 19.23 1.07 15.28
CA ALA A 302 18.88 2.24 16.06
C ALA A 302 17.84 1.83 17.13
N GLY A 303 18.32 1.64 18.36
CA GLY A 303 17.52 1.16 19.50
C GLY A 303 17.40 -0.37 19.57
N THR A 304 17.41 -0.88 20.79
CA THR A 304 17.42 -2.32 21.07
C THR A 304 16.11 -2.86 21.66
N THR A 305 15.13 -2.00 21.96
CA THR A 305 13.89 -2.38 22.65
C THR A 305 13.11 -3.47 21.91
N GLU A 306 12.85 -3.30 20.63
CA GLU A 306 12.12 -4.30 19.84
C GLU A 306 12.99 -5.48 19.47
N LEU A 307 14.30 -5.26 19.33
CA LEU A 307 15.27 -6.32 19.10
C LEU A 307 15.32 -7.28 20.29
N LYS A 308 15.29 -6.80 21.55
CA LYS A 308 15.22 -7.67 22.74
C LYS A 308 14.01 -8.59 22.70
N THR A 309 12.85 -8.05 22.41
CA THR A 309 11.61 -8.86 22.29
C THR A 309 11.74 -9.92 21.20
N TRP A 310 12.34 -9.57 20.07
CA TRP A 310 12.58 -10.51 18.98
C TRP A 310 13.59 -11.60 19.36
N ILE A 311 14.67 -11.25 20.05
CA ILE A 311 15.66 -12.20 20.58
C ILE A 311 15.00 -13.20 21.54
N LEU A 312 14.19 -12.72 22.50
CA LEU A 312 13.47 -13.56 23.45
C LEU A 312 12.55 -14.58 22.76
N GLY A 313 11.96 -14.20 21.62
CA GLY A 313 11.12 -15.10 20.83
C GLY A 313 11.86 -16.34 20.25
N TRP A 314 13.18 -16.32 20.21
CA TRP A 314 13.99 -17.47 19.77
C TRP A 314 14.33 -18.45 20.91
N GLY A 315 14.04 -18.06 22.16
CA GLY A 315 14.37 -18.87 23.33
C GLY A 315 15.87 -19.18 23.42
N ASP A 316 16.21 -20.44 23.56
CA ASP A 316 17.60 -20.94 23.68
C ASP A 316 18.32 -21.07 22.33
N LYS A 317 17.76 -20.61 21.24
CA LYS A 317 18.31 -20.73 19.88
C LYS A 317 19.13 -19.53 19.43
N VAL A 318 19.28 -18.51 20.26
CA VAL A 318 20.08 -17.33 19.97
C VAL A 318 20.87 -16.89 21.19
N GLU A 319 22.11 -16.49 20.98
CA GLU A 319 23.00 -15.92 21.99
C GLU A 319 23.40 -14.50 21.53
N VAL A 320 23.27 -13.50 22.40
CA VAL A 320 23.84 -12.16 22.17
C VAL A 320 25.34 -12.25 22.47
N LEU A 321 26.17 -11.99 21.46
CA LEU A 321 27.62 -11.94 21.62
C LEU A 321 28.13 -10.54 21.94
N GLU A 322 27.53 -9.52 21.31
CA GLU A 322 27.84 -8.10 21.46
C GLU A 322 26.58 -7.24 21.26
N PRO A 323 26.47 -6.10 21.94
CA PRO A 323 27.38 -5.58 22.96
C PRO A 323 27.13 -6.23 24.34
N GLU A 324 28.08 -6.06 25.28
CA GLU A 324 27.99 -6.65 26.62
C GLU A 324 26.79 -6.12 27.42
N GLU A 325 26.44 -4.85 27.22
CA GLU A 325 25.28 -4.21 27.86
C GLU A 325 23.98 -4.93 27.45
N LEU A 326 23.77 -5.16 26.15
CA LEU A 326 22.60 -5.90 25.65
C LEU A 326 22.60 -7.35 26.15
N ARG A 327 23.79 -8.00 26.23
CA ARG A 327 23.92 -9.34 26.76
C ARG A 327 23.51 -9.41 28.24
N ALA A 328 23.92 -8.41 29.03
CA ALA A 328 23.59 -8.32 30.43
C ALA A 328 22.07 -8.08 30.63
N GLU A 329 21.47 -7.16 29.88
CA GLU A 329 20.02 -6.92 29.89
C GLU A 329 19.23 -8.20 29.55
N MET A 330 19.67 -8.92 28.53
CA MET A 330 19.03 -10.21 28.15
C MET A 330 19.15 -11.26 29.23
N ALA A 331 20.30 -11.33 29.93
CA ALA A 331 20.49 -12.26 31.04
C ALA A 331 19.56 -11.96 32.22
N GLU A 332 19.36 -10.68 32.53
CA GLU A 332 18.40 -10.23 33.57
C GLU A 332 16.95 -10.60 33.22
N GLU A 333 16.53 -10.31 31.97
CA GLU A 333 15.19 -10.65 31.46
C GLU A 333 14.94 -12.17 31.54
N VAL A 334 15.91 -12.98 31.09
CA VAL A 334 15.81 -14.44 31.14
C VAL A 334 15.77 -14.95 32.57
N ALA A 335 16.55 -14.36 33.49
CA ALA A 335 16.50 -14.70 34.90
C ALA A 335 15.11 -14.40 35.50
N GLY A 336 14.50 -13.26 35.15
CA GLY A 336 13.12 -12.92 35.51
C GLY A 336 12.11 -13.94 35.01
N VAL A 337 12.20 -14.32 33.73
CA VAL A 337 11.35 -15.37 33.13
C VAL A 337 11.56 -16.70 33.88
N ALA A 338 12.81 -17.13 34.12
CA ALA A 338 13.11 -18.36 34.84
C ALA A 338 12.53 -18.35 36.25
N ALA A 339 12.52 -17.21 36.95
CA ALA A 339 11.94 -17.08 38.27
C ALA A 339 10.42 -17.34 38.29
N ILE A 340 9.70 -16.88 37.25
CA ILE A 340 8.24 -17.08 37.10
C ILE A 340 7.92 -18.56 36.90
N TYR A 341 8.75 -19.29 36.15
CA TYR A 341 8.52 -20.70 35.80
C TYR A 341 9.27 -21.68 36.68
N ARG A 342 9.87 -21.24 37.80
CA ARG A 342 10.44 -22.14 38.78
C ARG A 342 9.35 -23.00 39.41
N PHE A 343 9.21 -24.23 38.94
CA PHE A 343 8.50 -25.26 39.66
C PHE A 343 9.41 -25.76 40.81
N PRO A 344 8.89 -25.95 42.03
CA PRO A 344 9.64 -26.64 43.05
C PRO A 344 10.05 -28.02 42.51
N ARG A 345 11.32 -28.37 42.63
CA ARG A 345 11.80 -29.68 42.19
C ARG A 345 11.00 -30.78 42.89
N PRO A 346 10.74 -31.92 42.21
CA PRO A 346 9.97 -33.03 42.81
C PRO A 346 10.49 -33.44 44.19
N ASP A 347 11.79 -33.30 44.45
CA ASP A 347 12.49 -33.66 45.70
C ASP A 347 12.15 -32.67 46.85
N GLU A 348 11.69 -31.47 46.59
CA GLU A 348 11.31 -30.49 47.61
C GLU A 348 9.88 -30.70 48.15
N ARG A 349 9.09 -31.58 47.55
CA ARG A 349 7.72 -31.92 47.97
C ARG A 349 7.65 -33.07 48.97
N SER A 350 8.79 -33.74 49.29
CA SER A 350 8.81 -34.91 50.17
C SER A 350 9.13 -34.59 51.63
N HIS A 351 9.25 -33.31 52.02
CA HIS A 351 9.55 -32.86 53.37
C HIS A 351 8.58 -31.79 53.94
N ALA A 352 7.34 -31.74 53.42
CA ALA A 352 6.29 -30.88 54.04
C ALA A 352 5.16 -31.73 54.59
#